data_23a4b8df0d3bf7fd3c0d8982263ac64f
#
_entry.id   23a4b8df0d3bf7fd3c0d8982263ac64f
#
_cell.length_a   1.000
_cell.length_b   1.000
_cell.length_c   1.000
_cell.angle_alpha   90.00
_cell.angle_beta   90.00
_cell.angle_gamma   90.00
#
_symmetry.space_group_name_H-M   'P 1'
#
loop_
_entity.id
_entity.type
_entity.pdbx_description
1 polymer ?
#
loop_
_entity_poly.entity_id
_entity_poly.type
_entity_poly.pdbx_seq_one_letter_code
_entity_poly.pdbx_strand_id
1 'polypeptide(L)'
;MKCCICGAVKNCEKYLTNVFKNTEIIGSLFEDFDIVIFYDNSTDNTLNILKNYQKQKNNFFLYINKNEISKHRTIRLAYARNKCINFVFSNTKNYDFFIMMDFDDVCSTNINIDVLKKNLKRDDWDCLTFNKSDYYDIWALSKFPYLLSFFHFEKNPHDKMKTYITQLLNNLKKDELLRCWSAFNGFGIYRKNKFENCIYNGVFNINLFPKYFLEKNISQVGGSLKLSDIEDCEHRNFHVQAIVKNDAKIFISPDILFI
;
A
#
# COMPACT_ATOMS: atom_id res chain seq x y z
N MET A 1 -19.89 -2.57 -9.45
CA MET A 1 -18.67 -1.86 -9.00
C MET A 1 -17.50 -2.26 -9.88
N LYS A 2 -16.65 -1.30 -10.28
CA LYS A 2 -15.46 -1.52 -11.10
C LYS A 2 -14.18 -1.29 -10.31
N CYS A 3 -13.14 -2.06 -10.57
CA CYS A 3 -11.88 -1.99 -9.83
C CYS A 3 -10.66 -1.98 -10.77
N CYS A 4 -9.59 -1.30 -10.35
CA CYS A 4 -8.28 -1.41 -10.98
C CYS A 4 -7.27 -1.97 -9.97
N ILE A 5 -6.67 -3.12 -10.27
CA ILE A 5 -5.65 -3.76 -9.42
C ILE A 5 -4.28 -3.33 -9.91
N CYS A 6 -3.50 -2.69 -9.05
CA CYS A 6 -2.23 -2.07 -9.38
C CYS A 6 -1.07 -2.73 -8.63
N GLY A 7 0.08 -2.85 -9.29
CA GLY A 7 1.30 -3.31 -8.63
C GLY A 7 2.58 -2.91 -9.33
N ALA A 8 3.67 -2.89 -8.57
CA ALA A 8 5.02 -2.73 -9.08
C ALA A 8 5.79 -4.04 -8.91
N VAL A 9 6.55 -4.44 -9.92
CA VAL A 9 7.26 -5.72 -9.92
C VAL A 9 8.74 -5.56 -10.28
N LYS A 10 9.57 -6.27 -9.53
CA LYS A 10 11.01 -6.43 -9.81
C LYS A 10 11.49 -7.75 -9.21
N ASN A 11 12.05 -8.65 -10.05
CA ASN A 11 12.58 -9.96 -9.63
C ASN A 11 11.53 -10.80 -8.87
N CYS A 12 10.34 -10.98 -9.47
CA CYS A 12 9.20 -11.64 -8.84
C CYS A 12 8.80 -12.96 -9.53
N GLU A 13 9.62 -13.51 -10.42
CA GLU A 13 9.26 -14.66 -11.28
C GLU A 13 8.60 -15.81 -10.52
N LYS A 14 9.15 -16.18 -9.35
CA LYS A 14 8.67 -17.32 -8.55
C LYS A 14 7.32 -17.10 -7.89
N TYR A 15 6.85 -15.85 -7.78
CA TYR A 15 5.61 -15.51 -7.08
C TYR A 15 4.45 -15.20 -8.02
N LEU A 16 4.74 -14.72 -9.25
CA LEU A 16 3.74 -14.15 -10.15
C LEU A 16 2.58 -15.08 -10.46
N THR A 17 2.81 -16.38 -10.60
CA THR A 17 1.73 -17.36 -10.90
C THR A 17 0.66 -17.33 -9.80
N ASN A 18 1.07 -17.36 -8.53
CA ASN A 18 0.14 -17.33 -7.41
C ASN A 18 -0.49 -15.95 -7.22
N VAL A 19 0.30 -14.89 -7.40
CA VAL A 19 -0.21 -13.51 -7.30
C VAL A 19 -1.27 -13.26 -8.37
N PHE A 20 -1.07 -13.68 -9.62
CA PHE A 20 -2.09 -13.57 -10.67
C PHE A 20 -3.35 -14.39 -10.35
N LYS A 21 -3.20 -15.59 -9.81
CA LYS A 21 -4.36 -16.35 -9.32
C LYS A 21 -5.15 -15.56 -8.28
N ASN A 22 -4.46 -14.94 -7.32
CA ASN A 22 -5.10 -14.10 -6.31
C ASN A 22 -5.74 -12.84 -6.91
N THR A 23 -5.09 -12.17 -7.88
CA THR A 23 -5.71 -11.01 -8.56
C THR A 23 -6.98 -11.36 -9.31
N GLU A 24 -7.05 -12.53 -9.96
CA GLU A 24 -8.29 -12.99 -10.60
C GLU A 24 -9.41 -13.30 -9.59
N ILE A 25 -9.05 -13.91 -8.46
CA ILE A 25 -10.01 -14.15 -7.36
C ILE A 25 -10.53 -12.81 -6.80
N ILE A 26 -9.65 -11.83 -6.57
CA ILE A 26 -10.03 -10.48 -6.13
C ILE A 26 -10.92 -9.81 -7.18
N GLY A 27 -10.50 -9.85 -8.44
CA GLY A 27 -11.22 -9.24 -9.56
C GLY A 27 -12.63 -9.76 -9.72
N SER A 28 -12.86 -11.05 -9.41
CA SER A 28 -14.19 -11.68 -9.48
C SER A 28 -15.23 -11.09 -8.51
N LEU A 29 -14.83 -10.26 -7.54
CA LEU A 29 -15.75 -9.53 -6.66
C LEU A 29 -16.35 -8.29 -7.34
N PHE A 30 -15.85 -7.89 -8.49
CA PHE A 30 -16.25 -6.69 -9.23
C PHE A 30 -16.91 -7.07 -10.55
N GLU A 31 -17.82 -6.24 -11.04
CA GLU A 31 -18.46 -6.41 -12.35
C GLU A 31 -17.48 -6.32 -13.52
N ASP A 32 -16.47 -5.46 -13.35
CA ASP A 32 -15.39 -5.27 -14.30
C ASP A 32 -14.12 -4.87 -13.55
N PHE A 33 -12.98 -5.38 -13.99
CA PHE A 33 -11.70 -5.04 -13.40
C PHE A 33 -10.57 -5.03 -14.43
N ASP A 34 -9.57 -4.21 -14.17
CA ASP A 34 -8.31 -4.19 -14.90
C ASP A 34 -7.14 -4.46 -13.94
N ILE A 35 -6.06 -4.98 -14.50
CA ILE A 35 -4.79 -5.18 -13.80
C ILE A 35 -3.75 -4.30 -14.47
N VAL A 36 -3.08 -3.45 -13.69
CA VAL A 36 -2.06 -2.51 -14.17
C VAL A 36 -0.75 -2.74 -13.44
N ILE A 37 0.26 -3.17 -14.17
CA ILE A 37 1.57 -3.51 -13.62
C ILE A 37 2.63 -2.58 -14.16
N PHE A 38 3.44 -2.05 -13.25
CA PHE A 38 4.69 -1.39 -13.58
C PHE A 38 5.85 -2.37 -13.37
N TYR A 39 6.52 -2.73 -14.44
CA TYR A 39 7.73 -3.54 -14.42
C TYR A 39 8.97 -2.66 -14.28
N ASP A 40 9.75 -2.83 -13.21
CA ASP A 40 11.10 -2.30 -13.09
C ASP A 40 12.12 -3.35 -13.54
N ASN A 41 13.23 -2.90 -14.13
CA ASN A 41 14.21 -3.76 -14.77
C ASN A 41 14.65 -4.90 -13.83
N SER A 42 14.39 -6.14 -14.25
CA SER A 42 14.62 -7.37 -13.49
C SER A 42 15.73 -8.20 -14.12
N THR A 43 16.38 -9.02 -13.31
CA THR A 43 17.45 -9.93 -13.75
C THR A 43 16.97 -11.38 -13.93
N ASP A 44 15.73 -11.66 -13.56
CA ASP A 44 15.05 -12.96 -13.65
C ASP A 44 14.03 -13.01 -14.81
N ASN A 45 13.22 -14.06 -14.88
CA ASN A 45 12.25 -14.25 -15.96
C ASN A 45 10.94 -13.44 -15.78
N THR A 46 10.87 -12.52 -14.84
CA THR A 46 9.68 -11.70 -14.53
C THR A 46 9.04 -11.10 -15.78
N LEU A 47 9.82 -10.45 -16.67
CA LEU A 47 9.30 -9.78 -17.86
C LEU A 47 8.59 -10.72 -18.83
N ASN A 48 9.16 -11.92 -19.04
CA ASN A 48 8.57 -12.88 -19.97
C ASN A 48 7.24 -13.42 -19.44
N ILE A 49 7.15 -13.66 -18.12
CA ILE A 49 5.89 -14.08 -17.47
C ILE A 49 4.82 -13.01 -17.66
N LEU A 50 5.16 -11.73 -17.40
CA LEU A 50 4.23 -10.60 -17.57
C LEU A 50 3.75 -10.46 -19.02
N LYS A 51 4.65 -10.57 -20.00
CA LYS A 51 4.28 -10.48 -21.42
C LYS A 51 3.40 -11.67 -21.85
N ASN A 52 3.66 -12.86 -21.34
CA ASN A 52 2.84 -14.03 -21.65
C ASN A 52 1.44 -13.90 -21.03
N TYR A 53 1.34 -13.38 -19.82
CA TYR A 53 0.05 -13.09 -19.18
C TYR A 53 -0.73 -12.02 -19.95
N GLN A 54 -0.06 -10.95 -20.40
CA GLN A 54 -0.65 -9.89 -21.21
C GLN A 54 -1.27 -10.40 -22.53
N LYS A 55 -0.64 -11.38 -23.18
CA LYS A 55 -1.18 -11.98 -24.41
C LYS A 55 -2.49 -12.76 -24.20
N GLN A 56 -2.75 -13.19 -22.95
CA GLN A 56 -3.90 -14.02 -22.60
C GLN A 56 -5.06 -13.21 -22.00
N LYS A 57 -4.81 -11.95 -21.63
CA LYS A 57 -5.75 -11.12 -20.85
C LYS A 57 -5.91 -9.73 -21.45
N ASN A 58 -7.13 -9.41 -21.88
CA ASN A 58 -7.46 -8.10 -22.47
C ASN A 58 -7.53 -6.96 -21.42
N ASN A 59 -7.69 -7.33 -20.15
CA ASN A 59 -7.78 -6.42 -19.02
C ASN A 59 -6.44 -6.26 -18.26
N PHE A 60 -5.31 -6.60 -18.91
CA PHE A 60 -3.99 -6.50 -18.32
C PHE A 60 -3.12 -5.47 -19.06
N PHE A 61 -2.64 -4.48 -18.34
CA PHE A 61 -1.85 -3.36 -18.85
C PHE A 61 -0.46 -3.36 -18.22
N LEU A 62 0.58 -3.32 -19.06
CA LEU A 62 1.96 -3.43 -18.63
C LEU A 62 2.77 -2.19 -19.03
N TYR A 63 3.29 -1.48 -18.03
CA TYR A 63 4.29 -0.44 -18.20
C TYR A 63 5.69 -1.02 -17.99
N ILE A 64 6.53 -0.94 -19.01
CA ILE A 64 7.90 -1.47 -18.95
C ILE A 64 8.88 -0.31 -18.77
N ASN A 65 9.56 -0.28 -17.61
CA ASN A 65 10.66 0.63 -17.37
C ASN A 65 11.96 0.06 -17.91
N LYS A 66 12.67 0.87 -18.68
CA LYS A 66 13.99 0.51 -19.25
C LYS A 66 15.14 1.33 -18.69
N ASN A 67 14.82 2.39 -17.96
CA ASN A 67 15.80 3.36 -17.48
C ASN A 67 15.96 3.27 -15.96
N GLU A 68 17.11 3.65 -15.45
CA GLU A 68 17.29 3.85 -14.03
C GLU A 68 16.49 5.10 -13.58
N ILE A 69 15.57 4.91 -12.61
CA ILE A 69 14.74 5.99 -12.08
C ILE A 69 15.48 6.71 -10.96
N SER A 70 16.05 5.96 -10.03
CA SER A 70 16.75 6.47 -8.86
C SER A 70 17.49 5.34 -8.16
N LYS A 71 18.58 5.65 -7.46
CA LYS A 71 19.23 4.72 -6.52
C LYS A 71 18.38 4.43 -5.28
N HIS A 72 17.45 5.32 -4.92
CA HIS A 72 16.60 5.23 -3.75
C HIS A 72 15.36 4.37 -4.01
N ARG A 73 15.15 3.35 -3.17
CA ARG A 73 14.07 2.37 -3.34
C ARG A 73 12.68 3.01 -3.29
N THR A 74 12.42 3.88 -2.30
CA THR A 74 11.12 4.52 -2.11
C THR A 74 10.77 5.48 -3.25
N ILE A 75 11.76 6.16 -3.83
CA ILE A 75 11.57 7.02 -5.01
C ILE A 75 11.18 6.19 -6.24
N ARG A 76 11.82 5.02 -6.44
CA ARG A 76 11.44 4.10 -7.52
C ARG A 76 10.03 3.56 -7.34
N LEU A 77 9.68 3.15 -6.11
CA LEU A 77 8.32 2.68 -5.79
C LEU A 77 7.27 3.77 -5.99
N ALA A 78 7.54 4.99 -5.52
CA ALA A 78 6.66 6.14 -5.74
C ALA A 78 6.42 6.41 -7.23
N TYR A 79 7.48 6.38 -8.05
CA TYR A 79 7.36 6.55 -9.50
C TYR A 79 6.50 5.44 -10.12
N ALA A 80 6.76 4.18 -9.77
CA ALA A 80 6.02 3.02 -10.28
C ALA A 80 4.53 3.10 -9.92
N ARG A 81 4.22 3.36 -8.65
CA ARG A 81 2.85 3.49 -8.15
C ARG A 81 2.13 4.69 -8.76
N ASN A 82 2.81 5.81 -8.97
CA ASN A 82 2.24 6.96 -9.68
C ASN A 82 1.89 6.64 -11.14
N LYS A 83 2.65 5.80 -11.84
CA LYS A 83 2.26 5.34 -13.19
C LYS A 83 0.95 4.54 -13.16
N CYS A 84 0.79 3.66 -12.17
CA CYS A 84 -0.46 2.93 -11.98
C CYS A 84 -1.62 3.86 -11.62
N ILE A 85 -1.42 4.80 -10.70
CA ILE A 85 -2.44 5.78 -10.28
C ILE A 85 -2.85 6.69 -11.45
N ASN A 86 -1.91 7.14 -12.26
CA ASN A 86 -2.23 7.92 -13.46
C ASN A 86 -3.14 7.14 -14.41
N PHE A 87 -2.91 5.83 -14.60
CA PHE A 87 -3.83 4.98 -15.37
C PHE A 87 -5.23 4.95 -14.73
N VAL A 88 -5.31 4.74 -13.42
CA VAL A 88 -6.60 4.68 -12.69
C VAL A 88 -7.42 5.95 -12.87
N PHE A 89 -6.79 7.13 -12.81
CA PHE A 89 -7.49 8.41 -12.88
C PHE A 89 -7.71 8.91 -14.30
N SER A 90 -6.90 8.51 -15.28
CA SER A 90 -7.07 8.90 -16.69
C SER A 90 -7.93 7.93 -17.51
N ASN A 91 -8.26 6.75 -16.98
CA ASN A 91 -9.00 5.74 -17.71
C ASN A 91 -10.50 6.08 -17.78
N THR A 92 -11.10 5.85 -18.95
CA THR A 92 -12.52 6.12 -19.22
C THR A 92 -13.48 5.15 -18.52
N LYS A 93 -13.00 4.00 -18.02
CA LYS A 93 -13.83 3.03 -17.29
C LYS A 93 -14.46 3.56 -16.00
N ASN A 94 -13.90 4.63 -15.44
CA ASN A 94 -14.36 5.24 -14.18
C ASN A 94 -14.52 4.22 -13.05
N TYR A 95 -13.39 3.75 -12.54
CA TYR A 95 -13.35 2.79 -11.42
C TYR A 95 -13.94 3.36 -10.13
N ASP A 96 -14.68 2.54 -9.38
CA ASP A 96 -15.16 2.86 -8.03
C ASP A 96 -14.03 2.68 -7.01
N PHE A 97 -13.20 1.65 -7.24
CA PHE A 97 -12.08 1.27 -6.39
C PHE A 97 -10.80 1.10 -7.19
N PHE A 98 -9.68 1.30 -6.52
CA PHE A 98 -8.43 0.72 -6.95
C PHE A 98 -7.78 -0.04 -5.79
N ILE A 99 -6.98 -1.03 -6.13
CA ILE A 99 -6.17 -1.81 -5.20
C ILE A 99 -4.71 -1.54 -5.54
N MET A 100 -3.90 -1.26 -4.53
CA MET A 100 -2.46 -1.31 -4.65
C MET A 100 -1.98 -2.52 -3.86
N MET A 101 -1.23 -3.44 -4.49
CA MET A 101 -0.71 -4.61 -3.81
C MET A 101 0.71 -4.95 -4.25
N ASP A 102 1.44 -5.63 -3.39
CA ASP A 102 2.75 -6.16 -3.72
C ASP A 102 2.62 -7.44 -4.53
N PHE A 103 3.40 -7.55 -5.61
CA PHE A 103 3.40 -8.70 -6.53
C PHE A 103 4.58 -9.65 -6.25
N ASP A 104 4.85 -9.88 -4.98
CA ASP A 104 5.94 -10.72 -4.47
C ASP A 104 5.43 -11.80 -3.50
N ASP A 105 6.27 -12.28 -2.60
CA ASP A 105 5.93 -13.31 -1.61
C ASP A 105 4.77 -12.89 -0.69
N VAL A 106 4.66 -11.60 -0.41
CA VAL A 106 3.68 -11.05 0.52
C VAL A 106 2.23 -11.36 0.12
N CYS A 107 1.91 -11.28 -1.18
CA CYS A 107 0.57 -11.52 -1.72
C CYS A 107 0.47 -12.82 -2.55
N SER A 108 1.48 -13.70 -2.48
CA SER A 108 1.52 -14.97 -3.21
C SER A 108 0.89 -16.16 -2.47
N THR A 109 0.61 -16.01 -1.17
CA THR A 109 -0.05 -17.04 -0.35
C THR A 109 -1.56 -17.10 -0.63
N ASN A 110 -2.27 -18.05 -0.04
CA ASN A 110 -3.71 -18.20 -0.29
C ASN A 110 -4.49 -16.99 0.22
N ILE A 111 -5.37 -16.46 -0.62
CA ILE A 111 -6.24 -15.35 -0.21
C ILE A 111 -7.49 -15.84 0.51
N ASN A 112 -7.82 -15.23 1.64
CA ASN A 112 -9.12 -15.37 2.30
C ASN A 112 -10.09 -14.33 1.72
N ILE A 113 -10.72 -14.67 0.60
CA ILE A 113 -11.56 -13.75 -0.16
C ILE A 113 -12.81 -13.30 0.61
N ASP A 114 -13.29 -14.09 1.58
CA ASP A 114 -14.46 -13.72 2.39
C ASP A 114 -14.17 -12.52 3.29
N VAL A 115 -12.93 -12.35 3.73
CA VAL A 115 -12.48 -11.15 4.45
C VAL A 115 -12.66 -9.90 3.58
N LEU A 116 -12.22 -9.93 2.32
CA LEU A 116 -12.38 -8.79 1.42
C LEU A 116 -13.86 -8.55 1.08
N LYS A 117 -14.60 -9.63 0.78
CA LYS A 117 -16.04 -9.58 0.48
C LYS A 117 -16.87 -8.99 1.61
N LYS A 118 -16.56 -9.33 2.87
CA LYS A 118 -17.18 -8.76 4.07
C LYS A 118 -16.92 -7.25 4.15
N ASN A 119 -15.68 -6.83 3.95
CA ASN A 119 -15.28 -5.43 4.09
C ASN A 119 -15.75 -4.54 2.94
N LEU A 120 -15.95 -5.06 1.72
CA LEU A 120 -16.54 -4.32 0.60
C LEU A 120 -18.00 -3.89 0.83
N LYS A 121 -18.70 -4.54 1.76
CA LYS A 121 -20.09 -4.15 2.16
C LYS A 121 -20.14 -2.98 3.12
N ARG A 122 -19.00 -2.54 3.66
CA ARG A 122 -18.90 -1.42 4.62
C ARG A 122 -18.72 -0.10 3.89
N ASP A 123 -19.16 0.99 4.51
CA ASP A 123 -19.03 2.37 4.01
C ASP A 123 -18.27 3.30 4.97
N ASP A 124 -17.72 2.75 6.05
CA ASP A 124 -17.05 3.49 7.11
C ASP A 124 -15.55 3.73 6.89
N TRP A 125 -14.97 3.22 5.77
CA TRP A 125 -13.58 3.39 5.38
C TRP A 125 -13.43 3.92 3.94
N ASP A 126 -12.33 4.60 3.66
CA ASP A 126 -11.94 5.06 2.32
C ASP A 126 -10.66 4.38 1.81
N CYS A 127 -9.77 3.97 2.72
CA CYS A 127 -8.70 3.03 2.47
C CYS A 127 -8.71 1.96 3.55
N LEU A 128 -8.60 0.71 3.13
CA LEU A 128 -8.50 -0.43 4.03
C LEU A 128 -7.29 -1.28 3.69
N THR A 129 -6.44 -1.51 4.68
CA THR A 129 -5.33 -2.46 4.68
C THR A 129 -5.63 -3.60 5.64
N PHE A 130 -4.83 -4.67 5.61
CA PHE A 130 -5.13 -5.87 6.39
C PHE A 130 -3.96 -6.28 7.28
N ASN A 131 -4.30 -6.91 8.39
CA ASN A 131 -3.32 -7.52 9.27
C ASN A 131 -2.65 -8.73 8.60
N LYS A 132 -1.53 -9.15 9.15
CA LYS A 132 -0.82 -10.40 8.88
C LYS A 132 -0.49 -11.08 10.20
N SER A 133 -0.23 -12.38 10.17
CA SER A 133 0.21 -13.15 11.35
C SER A 133 1.43 -12.53 12.03
N ASP A 134 2.32 -11.95 11.22
CA ASP A 134 3.40 -11.09 11.65
C ASP A 134 3.28 -9.74 10.93
N TYR A 135 2.81 -8.69 11.63
CA TYR A 135 2.70 -7.35 11.05
C TYR A 135 4.09 -6.84 10.70
N TYR A 136 4.45 -6.86 9.42
CA TYR A 136 5.84 -6.63 8.98
C TYR A 136 6.11 -5.19 8.53
N ASP A 137 5.13 -4.53 7.91
CA ASP A 137 5.35 -3.22 7.26
C ASP A 137 5.22 -2.05 8.24
N ILE A 138 6.12 -2.04 9.23
CA ILE A 138 6.25 -0.94 10.19
C ILE A 138 6.72 0.34 9.50
N TRP A 139 7.34 0.23 8.31
CA TRP A 139 7.79 1.39 7.56
C TRP A 139 6.64 2.26 7.05
N ALA A 140 5.56 1.66 6.56
CA ALA A 140 4.38 2.37 6.11
C ALA A 140 3.47 2.86 7.25
N LEU A 141 3.67 2.36 8.47
CA LEU A 141 2.78 2.62 9.59
C LEU A 141 2.90 4.08 10.09
N SER A 142 1.74 4.73 10.21
CA SER A 142 1.56 5.97 10.96
C SER A 142 0.31 5.86 11.82
N LYS A 143 0.51 5.59 13.09
CA LYS A 143 -0.54 5.53 14.12
C LYS A 143 -0.04 6.26 15.36
N PHE A 144 -0.77 7.31 15.79
CA PHE A 144 -0.39 8.03 17.00
C PHE A 144 -0.17 7.07 18.19
N PRO A 145 0.93 7.20 18.95
CA PRO A 145 1.91 8.30 18.93
C PRO A 145 3.05 8.14 17.90
N TYR A 146 3.12 7.08 17.13
CA TYR A 146 4.15 6.81 16.14
C TYR A 146 3.69 7.26 14.74
N LEU A 147 4.03 8.50 14.37
CA LEU A 147 3.62 9.09 13.09
C LEU A 147 4.71 8.98 12.03
N LEU A 148 5.97 9.21 12.42
CA LEU A 148 7.11 9.10 11.53
C LEU A 148 7.62 7.66 11.47
N SER A 149 8.29 7.32 10.38
CA SER A 149 8.99 6.04 10.26
C SER A 149 10.09 5.90 11.32
N PHE A 150 10.30 4.67 11.77
CA PHE A 150 11.37 4.33 12.70
C PHE A 150 12.77 4.71 12.20
N PHE A 151 12.96 4.82 10.89
CA PHE A 151 14.22 5.24 10.28
C PHE A 151 14.63 6.67 10.63
N HIS A 152 13.68 7.53 10.96
CA HIS A 152 13.93 8.94 11.24
C HIS A 152 14.24 9.25 12.70
N PHE A 153 14.52 8.21 13.50
CA PHE A 153 14.92 8.38 14.91
C PHE A 153 16.32 7.80 15.14
N GLU A 154 17.14 8.50 15.93
CA GLU A 154 18.47 8.00 16.32
C GLU A 154 18.37 6.68 17.11
N LYS A 155 17.42 6.59 18.02
CA LYS A 155 17.05 5.34 18.71
C LYS A 155 15.91 4.69 17.93
N ASN A 156 16.23 3.70 17.10
CA ASN A 156 15.26 3.00 16.28
C ASN A 156 14.12 2.40 17.13
N PRO A 157 12.86 2.89 16.98
CA PRO A 157 11.72 2.40 17.75
C PRO A 157 10.98 1.23 17.09
N HIS A 158 11.55 0.57 16.07
CA HIS A 158 10.88 -0.47 15.27
C HIS A 158 10.12 -1.50 16.12
N ASP A 159 10.79 -2.13 17.09
CA ASP A 159 10.18 -3.20 17.89
C ASP A 159 9.08 -2.68 18.82
N LYS A 160 9.25 -1.45 19.33
CA LYS A 160 8.20 -0.77 20.12
C LYS A 160 6.96 -0.49 19.25
N MET A 161 7.17 -0.01 18.02
CA MET A 161 6.08 0.25 17.07
C MET A 161 5.38 -1.05 16.68
N LYS A 162 6.14 -2.12 16.41
CA LYS A 162 5.61 -3.44 16.07
C LYS A 162 4.78 -4.03 17.21
N THR A 163 5.29 -4.01 18.42
CA THR A 163 4.56 -4.45 19.61
C THR A 163 3.28 -3.65 19.80
N TYR A 164 3.36 -2.32 19.67
CA TYR A 164 2.22 -1.43 19.83
C TYR A 164 1.10 -1.71 18.84
N ILE A 165 1.41 -1.81 17.53
CA ILE A 165 0.38 -2.08 16.52
C ILE A 165 -0.25 -3.46 16.70
N THR A 166 0.56 -4.48 17.02
CA THR A 166 0.09 -5.84 17.28
C THR A 166 -0.88 -5.87 18.47
N GLN A 167 -0.55 -5.19 19.57
CA GLN A 167 -1.44 -5.08 20.71
C GLN A 167 -2.74 -4.37 20.39
N LEU A 168 -2.69 -3.26 19.62
CA LEU A 168 -3.90 -2.55 19.21
C LEU A 168 -4.81 -3.43 18.37
N LEU A 169 -4.29 -4.14 17.38
CA LEU A 169 -5.06 -5.02 16.50
C LEU A 169 -5.67 -6.20 17.26
N ASN A 170 -4.94 -6.78 18.21
CA ASN A 170 -5.41 -7.91 19.03
C ASN A 170 -6.50 -7.50 20.03
N ASN A 171 -6.56 -6.22 20.43
CA ASN A 171 -7.53 -5.72 21.41
C ASN A 171 -8.80 -5.14 20.74
N LEU A 172 -8.89 -5.15 19.42
CA LEU A 172 -10.11 -4.71 18.73
C LEU A 172 -11.29 -5.66 19.01
N LYS A 173 -12.47 -5.06 19.13
CA LYS A 173 -13.70 -5.84 19.20
C LYS A 173 -14.01 -6.47 17.85
N LYS A 174 -14.90 -7.43 17.85
CA LYS A 174 -15.38 -8.05 16.61
C LYS A 174 -15.88 -6.95 15.64
N ASP A 175 -15.44 -7.03 14.39
CA ASP A 175 -15.81 -6.11 13.30
C ASP A 175 -15.31 -4.66 13.46
N GLU A 176 -14.48 -4.38 14.47
CA GLU A 176 -13.84 -3.07 14.63
C GLU A 176 -12.64 -2.94 13.71
N LEU A 177 -12.43 -1.74 13.17
CA LEU A 177 -11.27 -1.39 12.35
C LEU A 177 -10.37 -0.41 13.10
N LEU A 178 -9.07 -0.54 12.93
CA LEU A 178 -8.11 0.37 13.54
C LEU A 178 -7.85 1.58 12.65
N ARG A 179 -8.32 2.76 13.05
CA ARG A 179 -8.03 4.00 12.32
C ARG A 179 -6.55 4.38 12.45
N CYS A 180 -5.91 4.74 11.35
CA CYS A 180 -4.52 5.19 11.31
C CYS A 180 -4.36 6.37 10.33
N TRP A 181 -3.14 6.94 10.25
CA TRP A 181 -2.77 7.93 9.26
C TRP A 181 -2.18 7.30 8.00
N SER A 182 -1.50 6.18 8.16
CA SER A 182 -0.96 5.39 7.07
C SER A 182 -0.75 3.95 7.51
N ALA A 183 -0.97 3.01 6.59
CA ALA A 183 -0.60 1.61 6.68
C ALA A 183 -0.64 1.01 5.28
N PHE A 184 0.07 -0.12 5.06
CA PHE A 184 -0.01 -0.83 3.79
C PHE A 184 0.03 -2.34 3.98
N ASN A 185 1.12 -2.87 4.54
CA ASN A 185 1.29 -4.30 4.86
C ASN A 185 1.10 -5.22 3.64
N GLY A 186 1.51 -4.72 2.45
CA GLY A 186 1.48 -5.42 1.17
C GLY A 186 0.19 -5.32 0.38
N PHE A 187 -0.91 -4.80 0.97
CA PHE A 187 -2.19 -4.68 0.29
C PHE A 187 -3.00 -3.50 0.84
N GLY A 188 -3.56 -2.71 -0.07
CA GLY A 188 -4.53 -1.67 0.25
C GLY A 188 -5.61 -1.57 -0.82
N ILE A 189 -6.88 -1.48 -0.41
CA ILE A 189 -8.01 -1.15 -1.26
C ILE A 189 -8.50 0.26 -0.95
N TYR A 190 -8.82 1.03 -1.99
CA TYR A 190 -9.06 2.46 -1.93
C TYR A 190 -10.33 2.83 -2.66
N ARG A 191 -11.20 3.68 -2.07
CA ARG A 191 -12.29 4.35 -2.79
C ARG A 191 -11.69 5.45 -3.66
N LYS A 192 -11.77 5.29 -4.98
CA LYS A 192 -11.06 6.16 -5.94
C LYS A 192 -11.28 7.64 -5.68
N ASN A 193 -12.53 8.07 -5.48
CA ASN A 193 -12.91 9.48 -5.31
C ASN A 193 -12.23 10.18 -4.11
N LYS A 194 -11.78 9.41 -3.11
CA LYS A 194 -11.10 9.93 -1.92
C LYS A 194 -9.59 10.11 -2.10
N PHE A 195 -9.05 9.73 -3.25
CA PHE A 195 -7.62 9.81 -3.56
C PHE A 195 -7.31 10.69 -4.78
N GLU A 196 -8.28 11.47 -5.23
CA GLU A 196 -8.09 12.45 -6.31
C GLU A 196 -7.01 13.47 -5.95
N ASN A 197 -6.15 13.78 -6.93
CA ASN A 197 -5.03 14.71 -6.77
C ASN A 197 -4.02 14.35 -5.67
N CYS A 198 -3.97 13.07 -5.28
CA CYS A 198 -2.96 12.53 -4.40
C CYS A 198 -1.88 11.81 -5.21
N ILE A 199 -0.63 11.97 -4.81
CA ILE A 199 0.53 11.35 -5.46
C ILE A 199 1.40 10.64 -4.44
N TYR A 200 1.98 9.51 -4.83
CA TYR A 200 3.03 8.86 -4.06
C TYR A 200 4.32 9.69 -4.08
N ASN A 201 4.95 9.81 -2.92
CA ASN A 201 6.25 10.47 -2.80
C ASN A 201 7.11 9.70 -1.79
N GLY A 202 8.24 9.19 -2.24
CA GLY A 202 9.18 8.42 -1.43
C GLY A 202 10.25 9.27 -0.73
N VAL A 203 10.10 10.59 -0.70
CA VAL A 203 11.01 11.52 -0.03
C VAL A 203 10.45 11.89 1.33
N PHE A 204 11.30 11.86 2.34
CA PHE A 204 10.95 12.27 3.70
C PHE A 204 10.52 13.75 3.74
N ASN A 205 9.40 14.00 4.38
CA ASN A 205 8.88 15.34 4.59
C ASN A 205 8.44 15.52 6.04
N ILE A 206 9.24 16.22 6.83
CA ILE A 206 8.95 16.50 8.24
C ILE A 206 7.67 17.33 8.43
N ASN A 207 7.29 18.12 7.42
CA ASN A 207 6.09 18.96 7.46
C ASN A 207 4.81 18.23 7.04
N LEU A 208 4.88 16.90 6.86
CA LEU A 208 3.73 16.09 6.48
C LEU A 208 2.63 16.09 7.55
N PHE A 209 3.03 16.20 8.83
CA PHE A 209 2.11 16.26 9.97
C PHE A 209 2.14 17.62 10.64
N PRO A 210 1.04 18.05 11.28
CA PRO A 210 1.03 19.25 12.12
C PRO A 210 2.11 19.21 13.22
N LYS A 211 2.77 20.35 13.48
CA LYS A 211 3.89 20.46 14.41
C LYS A 211 3.59 19.86 15.79
N TYR A 212 2.40 20.11 16.32
CA TYR A 212 1.96 19.56 17.60
C TYR A 212 2.02 18.02 17.67
N PHE A 213 1.59 17.35 16.60
CA PHE A 213 1.65 15.88 16.53
C PHE A 213 3.09 15.38 16.43
N LEU A 214 3.95 16.11 15.70
CA LEU A 214 5.38 15.77 15.60
C LEU A 214 6.08 15.89 16.93
N GLU A 215 5.87 16.98 17.69
CA GLU A 215 6.43 17.19 19.02
C GLU A 215 6.02 16.08 19.99
N LYS A 216 4.73 15.69 19.98
CA LYS A 216 4.26 14.55 20.77
C LYS A 216 4.90 13.22 20.32
N ASN A 217 5.04 12.98 19.02
CA ASN A 217 5.70 11.78 18.52
C ASN A 217 7.15 11.70 18.99
N ILE A 218 7.92 12.78 18.85
CA ILE A 218 9.33 12.85 19.28
C ILE A 218 9.43 12.60 20.79
N SER A 219 8.61 13.26 21.59
CA SER A 219 8.57 13.10 23.05
C SER A 219 8.25 11.66 23.46
N GLN A 220 7.28 11.02 22.80
CA GLN A 220 6.84 9.65 23.11
C GLN A 220 7.88 8.59 22.71
N VAL A 221 8.57 8.80 21.60
CA VAL A 221 9.64 7.88 21.14
C VAL A 221 10.86 8.00 22.05
N GLY A 222 11.10 9.18 22.63
CA GLY A 222 12.21 9.44 23.56
C GLY A 222 13.54 9.51 22.85
N GLY A 223 13.70 10.42 21.87
CA GLY A 223 14.94 10.60 21.15
C GLY A 223 14.92 11.78 20.20
N SER A 224 16.07 12.07 19.58
CA SER A 224 16.23 13.07 18.55
C SER A 224 15.93 12.47 17.17
N LEU A 225 15.56 13.34 16.22
CA LEU A 225 15.35 12.95 14.83
C LEU A 225 16.69 12.85 14.10
N LYS A 226 16.81 11.81 13.31
CA LYS A 226 17.88 11.61 12.33
C LYS A 226 17.38 12.09 10.96
N LEU A 227 17.74 13.32 10.59
CA LEU A 227 17.27 13.96 9.36
C LEU A 227 18.14 13.66 8.12
N SER A 228 19.15 12.79 8.26
CA SER A 228 20.07 12.45 7.17
C SER A 228 19.48 11.53 6.11
N ASP A 229 18.44 10.78 6.44
CA ASP A 229 17.80 9.86 5.52
C ASP A 229 16.72 10.58 4.72
N ILE A 230 16.90 10.61 3.41
CA ILE A 230 15.97 11.27 2.50
C ILE A 230 14.77 10.40 2.11
N GLU A 231 14.83 9.08 2.38
CA GLU A 231 13.78 8.13 2.00
C GLU A 231 12.71 8.03 3.09
N ASP A 232 11.44 7.98 2.67
CA ASP A 232 10.33 7.58 3.53
C ASP A 232 9.38 6.70 2.74
N CYS A 233 8.54 5.93 3.45
CA CYS A 233 7.54 5.10 2.80
C CYS A 233 6.57 5.97 2.00
N GLU A 234 6.48 5.72 0.71
CA GLU A 234 5.69 6.50 -0.24
C GLU A 234 4.18 6.45 0.06
N HIS A 235 3.70 5.39 0.73
CA HIS A 235 2.32 5.30 1.18
C HIS A 235 1.97 6.37 2.22
N ARG A 236 2.90 6.71 3.10
CA ARG A 236 2.67 7.72 4.14
C ARG A 236 2.27 9.05 3.54
N ASN A 237 3.03 9.52 2.56
CA ASN A 237 2.74 10.77 1.88
C ASN A 237 1.40 10.71 1.14
N PHE A 238 1.12 9.61 0.43
CA PHE A 238 -0.12 9.41 -0.32
C PHE A 238 -1.35 9.42 0.58
N HIS A 239 -1.32 8.69 1.69
CA HIS A 239 -2.43 8.59 2.64
C HIS A 239 -2.69 9.91 3.36
N VAL A 240 -1.63 10.57 3.83
CA VAL A 240 -1.79 11.87 4.55
C VAL A 240 -2.33 12.95 3.62
N GLN A 241 -1.92 12.98 2.34
CA GLN A 241 -2.53 13.87 1.35
C GLN A 241 -4.03 13.62 1.22
N ALA A 242 -4.47 12.37 1.13
CA ALA A 242 -5.88 12.02 1.01
C ALA A 242 -6.68 12.43 2.25
N ILE A 243 -6.12 12.25 3.45
CA ILE A 243 -6.74 12.72 4.69
C ILE A 243 -6.91 14.24 4.68
N VAL A 244 -5.86 14.98 4.35
CA VAL A 244 -5.85 16.46 4.43
C VAL A 244 -6.70 17.09 3.33
N LYS A 245 -6.63 16.56 2.09
CA LYS A 245 -7.32 17.16 0.93
C LYS A 245 -8.77 16.70 0.80
N ASN A 246 -9.05 15.43 1.10
CA ASN A 246 -10.30 14.76 0.72
C ASN A 246 -11.04 14.15 1.93
N ASP A 247 -10.57 14.41 3.16
CA ASP A 247 -11.10 13.83 4.41
C ASP A 247 -11.19 12.29 4.35
N ALA A 248 -10.18 11.65 3.79
CA ALA A 248 -10.15 10.21 3.66
C ALA A 248 -9.95 9.51 5.00
N LYS A 249 -10.61 8.38 5.17
CA LYS A 249 -10.56 7.54 6.38
C LYS A 249 -9.72 6.30 6.09
N ILE A 250 -8.53 6.24 6.68
CA ILE A 250 -7.59 5.13 6.51
C ILE A 250 -7.70 4.18 7.70
N PHE A 251 -7.87 2.88 7.42
CA PHE A 251 -8.03 1.86 8.44
C PHE A 251 -7.19 0.61 8.17
N ILE A 252 -6.92 -0.12 9.25
CA ILE A 252 -6.37 -1.47 9.22
C ILE A 252 -7.46 -2.42 9.73
N SER A 253 -7.78 -3.44 8.96
CA SER A 253 -8.59 -4.59 9.42
C SER A 253 -7.73 -5.52 10.28
N PRO A 254 -8.22 -6.00 11.44
CA PRO A 254 -7.55 -7.05 12.20
C PRO A 254 -7.55 -8.40 11.48
N ASP A 255 -8.42 -8.59 10.49
CA ASP A 255 -8.52 -9.82 9.73
C ASP A 255 -7.29 -10.02 8.82
N ILE A 256 -6.87 -11.27 8.64
CA ILE A 256 -5.76 -11.64 7.76
C ILE A 256 -6.32 -11.96 6.37
N LEU A 257 -5.86 -11.24 5.35
CA LEU A 257 -6.30 -11.43 3.96
C LEU A 257 -5.51 -12.53 3.23
N PHE A 258 -4.19 -12.60 3.44
CA PHE A 258 -3.31 -13.59 2.83
C PHE A 258 -2.75 -14.54 3.90
N ILE A 259 -3.06 -15.83 3.80
CA ILE A 259 -2.82 -16.89 4.79
C ILE A 259 -1.70 -17.80 4.31
#